data_c7a02c7f0a2dc2896a03141a254b6529
#
_entry.id   c7a02c7f0a2dc2896a03141a254b6529
#
_cell.length_a   1.000
_cell.length_b   1.000
_cell.length_c   1.000
_cell.angle_alpha   90.00
_cell.angle_beta   90.00
_cell.angle_gamma   90.00
#
_symmetry.space_group_name_H-M   'P 1'
#
loop_
_entity.id
_entity.type
_entity.pdbx_description
1 polymer ?
#
loop_
_entity_poly.entity_id
_entity_poly.type
_entity_poly.pdbx_seq_one_letter_code
_entity_poly.pdbx_strand_id
1 'polypeptide(L)'
;SDIQWKFSVYRDNVSWYKKCFSIPMYRYDLRQYKKLLNVFYLPTDEMRAYLKEYPELLNRSAILMPGCAEYDVDAVQAISDLTAKKLEILYVGGIDRIYDLTVFFQAMQQMPDQVHAYVCCREKEWENAKSKYLPYMSEKISIIHESGQGLEPYYKKADICCAFAGEGDYMRMAMPIKVFEYLGHYIPIIATKDTAAGKFIEKENLGWSIEYNQEALKQCLHNILQNPALLQEKRESEISAYEANTWKARAKQVILDLK
;
A
#
# COMPACT_ATOMS: atom_id res chain seq x y z
N SER A 1 -8.21 -14.22 3.76
CA SER A 1 -7.53 -15.31 3.07
C SER A 1 -7.21 -16.44 4.03
N ASP A 2 -7.22 -17.66 3.55
CA ASP A 2 -7.19 -18.91 4.36
C ASP A 2 -5.85 -19.20 5.04
N ILE A 3 -4.84 -18.36 4.85
CA ILE A 3 -3.55 -18.41 5.54
C ILE A 3 -3.34 -17.31 6.57
N GLN A 4 -4.30 -16.40 6.74
CA GLN A 4 -4.17 -15.27 7.70
C GLN A 4 -3.90 -15.72 9.14
N TRP A 5 -4.41 -16.89 9.55
CA TRP A 5 -4.20 -17.44 10.89
C TRP A 5 -2.73 -17.74 11.20
N LYS A 6 -1.85 -17.79 10.19
CA LYS A 6 -0.41 -17.97 10.36
C LYS A 6 0.32 -16.66 10.69
N PHE A 7 -0.29 -15.50 10.45
CA PHE A 7 0.31 -14.20 10.72
C PHE A 7 0.18 -13.78 12.19
N SER A 8 1.17 -13.02 12.67
CA SER A 8 1.16 -12.45 14.03
C SER A 8 -0.08 -11.60 14.26
N VAL A 9 -0.49 -10.80 13.28
CA VAL A 9 -1.69 -9.96 13.34
C VAL A 9 -2.95 -10.76 13.68
N TYR A 10 -3.16 -11.92 13.08
CA TYR A 10 -4.28 -12.79 13.43
C TYR A 10 -4.11 -13.37 14.84
N ARG A 11 -2.90 -13.83 15.18
CA ARG A 11 -2.62 -14.42 16.50
C ARG A 11 -2.86 -13.45 17.63
N ASP A 12 -2.54 -12.17 17.43
CA ASP A 12 -2.62 -11.14 18.48
C ASP A 12 -4.01 -10.52 18.61
N ASN A 13 -4.79 -10.48 17.52
CA ASN A 13 -6.08 -9.77 17.49
C ASN A 13 -7.31 -10.67 17.55
N VAL A 14 -7.16 -11.99 17.39
CA VAL A 14 -8.29 -12.93 17.45
C VAL A 14 -8.30 -13.66 18.80
N SER A 15 -9.44 -13.61 19.49
CA SER A 15 -9.62 -14.28 20.77
C SER A 15 -9.43 -15.81 20.66
N TRP A 16 -8.90 -16.42 21.72
CA TRP A 16 -8.51 -17.84 21.73
C TRP A 16 -9.64 -18.79 21.34
N TYR A 17 -10.88 -18.55 21.82
CA TYR A 17 -12.03 -19.38 21.51
C TYR A 17 -12.40 -19.35 20.02
N LYS A 18 -12.28 -18.17 19.38
CA LYS A 18 -12.48 -18.06 17.92
C LYS A 18 -11.41 -18.84 17.15
N LYS A 19 -10.17 -18.86 17.63
CA LYS A 19 -9.08 -19.63 17.01
C LYS A 19 -9.34 -21.13 17.07
N CYS A 20 -9.95 -21.64 18.15
CA CYS A 20 -10.30 -23.06 18.28
C CYS A 20 -11.19 -23.56 17.15
N PHE A 21 -12.05 -22.70 16.60
CA PHE A 21 -12.93 -23.07 15.49
C PHE A 21 -12.36 -22.69 14.13
N SER A 22 -11.81 -21.48 13.98
CA SER A 22 -11.37 -20.95 12.71
C SER A 22 -10.11 -21.64 12.18
N ILE A 23 -9.14 -21.99 13.03
CA ILE A 23 -7.90 -22.64 12.58
C ILE A 23 -8.17 -24.04 12.00
N PRO A 24 -8.94 -24.94 12.66
CA PRO A 24 -9.31 -26.21 12.05
C PRO A 24 -10.05 -26.06 10.71
N MET A 25 -10.95 -25.07 10.61
CA MET A 25 -11.68 -24.77 9.38
C MET A 25 -10.73 -24.35 8.26
N TYR A 26 -9.82 -23.38 8.50
CA TYR A 26 -8.83 -22.98 7.50
C TYR A 26 -7.91 -24.13 7.06
N ARG A 27 -7.51 -24.99 8.00
CA ARG A 27 -6.71 -26.20 7.67
C ARG A 27 -7.51 -27.18 6.83
N TYR A 28 -8.80 -27.33 7.09
CA TYR A 28 -9.68 -28.15 6.29
C TYR A 28 -9.81 -27.58 4.87
N ASP A 29 -10.06 -26.27 4.72
CA ASP A 29 -10.18 -25.60 3.43
C ASP A 29 -8.89 -25.77 2.60
N LEU A 30 -7.71 -25.54 3.18
CA LEU A 30 -6.44 -25.76 2.48
C LEU A 30 -6.25 -27.22 2.02
N ARG A 31 -6.76 -28.20 2.78
CA ARG A 31 -6.75 -29.60 2.36
C ARG A 31 -7.73 -29.89 1.23
N GLN A 32 -8.86 -29.18 1.16
CA GLN A 32 -9.78 -29.30 0.03
C GLN A 32 -9.22 -28.62 -1.21
N TYR A 33 -8.63 -27.44 -1.09
CA TYR A 33 -8.04 -26.69 -2.21
C TYR A 33 -7.02 -27.52 -2.98
N LYS A 34 -6.18 -28.29 -2.32
CA LYS A 34 -5.22 -29.19 -3.00
C LYS A 34 -5.87 -30.20 -3.92
N LYS A 35 -7.16 -30.56 -3.70
CA LYS A 35 -7.91 -31.50 -4.53
C LYS A 35 -8.71 -30.82 -5.64
N LEU A 36 -9.13 -29.58 -5.41
CA LEU A 36 -10.13 -28.88 -6.22
C LEU A 36 -9.51 -27.82 -7.13
N LEU A 37 -8.35 -27.24 -6.77
CA LEU A 37 -7.80 -26.11 -7.51
C LEU A 37 -6.70 -26.55 -8.47
N ASN A 38 -6.75 -26.03 -9.69
CA ASN A 38 -5.66 -26.15 -10.66
C ASN A 38 -4.53 -25.15 -10.34
N VAL A 39 -4.89 -23.92 -9.95
CA VAL A 39 -3.96 -22.85 -9.59
C VAL A 39 -4.38 -22.24 -8.25
N PHE A 40 -3.41 -21.90 -7.40
CA PHE A 40 -3.61 -21.22 -6.14
C PHE A 40 -2.86 -19.88 -6.15
N TYR A 41 -3.59 -18.78 -6.24
CA TYR A 41 -2.99 -17.46 -6.35
C TYR A 41 -2.63 -16.85 -5.00
N LEU A 42 -1.43 -16.28 -4.96
CA LEU A 42 -0.90 -15.51 -3.85
C LEU A 42 -0.54 -14.10 -4.33
N PRO A 43 -0.76 -13.05 -3.53
CA PRO A 43 -0.43 -11.69 -3.93
C PRO A 43 1.08 -11.42 -3.97
N THR A 44 1.90 -12.20 -3.24
CA THR A 44 3.36 -12.03 -3.18
C THR A 44 4.07 -13.37 -3.08
N ASP A 45 5.33 -13.42 -3.51
CA ASP A 45 6.14 -14.63 -3.44
C ASP A 45 6.47 -15.01 -1.98
N GLU A 46 6.66 -14.03 -1.11
CA GLU A 46 6.92 -14.23 0.31
C GLU A 46 5.83 -15.07 1.00
N MET A 47 4.59 -15.00 0.52
CA MET A 47 3.49 -15.82 1.05
C MET A 47 3.66 -17.31 0.80
N ARG A 48 4.48 -17.72 -0.17
CA ARG A 48 4.78 -19.15 -0.42
C ARG A 48 5.41 -19.82 0.78
N ALA A 49 6.16 -19.08 1.60
CA ALA A 49 6.76 -19.62 2.81
C ALA A 49 5.72 -20.21 3.79
N TYR A 50 4.49 -19.72 3.76
CA TYR A 50 3.39 -20.20 4.59
C TYR A 50 2.67 -21.44 4.05
N LEU A 51 2.97 -21.82 2.80
CA LEU A 51 2.45 -23.04 2.17
C LEU A 51 3.39 -24.24 2.27
N LYS A 52 4.52 -24.13 2.95
CA LYS A 52 5.50 -25.24 3.06
C LYS A 52 4.91 -26.53 3.61
N GLU A 53 3.88 -26.44 4.48
CA GLU A 53 3.15 -27.61 5.01
C GLU A 53 2.16 -28.21 3.98
N TYR A 54 1.97 -27.55 2.83
CA TYR A 54 1.04 -27.93 1.77
C TYR A 54 1.76 -27.94 0.41
N PRO A 55 2.71 -28.88 0.19
CA PRO A 55 3.58 -28.86 -1.00
C PRO A 55 2.80 -28.93 -2.32
N GLU A 56 1.65 -29.58 -2.35
CA GLU A 56 0.80 -29.66 -3.54
C GLU A 56 0.19 -28.29 -3.92
N LEU A 57 -0.21 -27.48 -2.92
CA LEU A 57 -0.64 -26.11 -3.14
C LEU A 57 0.52 -25.20 -3.52
N LEU A 58 1.67 -25.39 -2.87
CA LEU A 58 2.88 -24.64 -3.19
C LEU A 58 3.29 -24.85 -4.66
N ASN A 59 3.29 -26.09 -5.13
CA ASN A 59 3.63 -26.43 -6.52
C ASN A 59 2.63 -25.88 -7.55
N ARG A 60 1.38 -25.62 -7.15
CA ARG A 60 0.33 -25.01 -7.98
C ARG A 60 0.16 -23.51 -7.72
N SER A 61 1.01 -22.93 -6.87
CA SER A 61 0.88 -21.50 -6.56
C SER A 61 1.47 -20.63 -7.66
N ALA A 62 0.73 -19.60 -8.04
CA ALA A 62 1.15 -18.53 -8.92
C ALA A 62 1.02 -17.18 -8.20
N ILE A 63 1.78 -16.19 -8.62
CA ILE A 63 1.67 -14.84 -8.08
C ILE A 63 0.68 -14.06 -8.91
N LEU A 64 -0.34 -13.52 -8.22
CA LEU A 64 -1.32 -12.62 -8.81
C LEU A 64 -1.51 -11.42 -7.88
N MET A 65 -0.81 -10.34 -8.19
CA MET A 65 -0.95 -9.07 -7.47
C MET A 65 -2.32 -8.42 -7.76
N PRO A 66 -2.79 -7.50 -6.91
CA PRO A 66 -3.92 -6.64 -7.26
C PRO A 66 -3.70 -5.92 -8.58
N GLY A 67 -4.76 -5.38 -9.16
CA GLY A 67 -4.70 -4.54 -10.34
C GLY A 67 -5.24 -3.13 -10.06
N CYS A 68 -4.81 -2.15 -10.86
CA CYS A 68 -5.40 -0.82 -10.86
C CYS A 68 -6.63 -0.76 -11.78
N ALA A 69 -7.54 0.16 -11.48
CA ALA A 69 -8.64 0.49 -12.38
C ALA A 69 -8.12 1.15 -13.66
N GLU A 70 -8.93 1.14 -14.71
CA GLU A 70 -8.61 1.86 -15.94
C GLU A 70 -8.93 3.34 -15.73
N TYR A 71 -7.90 4.18 -15.79
CA TYR A 71 -8.00 5.64 -15.78
C TYR A 71 -7.52 6.20 -17.12
N ASP A 72 -8.00 7.39 -17.46
CA ASP A 72 -7.60 8.07 -18.68
C ASP A 72 -6.22 8.71 -18.50
N VAL A 73 -5.25 8.30 -19.30
CA VAL A 73 -3.87 8.84 -19.27
C VAL A 73 -3.88 10.33 -19.63
N ASP A 74 -4.80 10.78 -20.48
CA ASP A 74 -4.89 12.18 -20.89
C ASP A 74 -5.36 13.09 -19.74
N ALA A 75 -5.95 12.51 -18.68
CA ALA A 75 -6.32 13.22 -17.46
C ALA A 75 -5.14 13.42 -16.49
N VAL A 76 -3.96 12.89 -16.79
CA VAL A 76 -2.77 13.06 -15.95
C VAL A 76 -2.35 14.54 -15.96
N GLN A 77 -2.49 15.18 -14.81
CA GLN A 77 -2.04 16.57 -14.67
C GLN A 77 -0.52 16.65 -14.75
N ALA A 78 -0.02 17.67 -15.47
CA ALA A 78 1.38 18.03 -15.39
C ALA A 78 1.78 18.29 -13.93
N ILE A 79 2.97 17.85 -13.54
CA ILE A 79 3.49 18.17 -12.21
C ILE A 79 3.51 19.68 -12.06
N SER A 80 2.85 20.15 -11.03
CA SER A 80 2.76 21.58 -10.75
C SER A 80 4.13 22.11 -10.33
N ASP A 81 4.39 23.34 -10.67
CA ASP A 81 5.57 24.07 -10.22
C ASP A 81 5.54 24.20 -8.68
N LEU A 82 6.39 23.44 -7.98
CA LEU A 82 6.50 23.47 -6.53
C LEU A 82 7.08 24.78 -6.00
N THR A 83 7.53 25.68 -6.85
CA THR A 83 7.95 27.05 -6.43
C THR A 83 6.73 27.91 -6.09
N ALA A 84 5.56 27.58 -6.63
CA ALA A 84 4.32 28.34 -6.48
C ALA A 84 3.27 27.64 -5.60
N LYS A 85 3.44 26.35 -5.27
CA LYS A 85 2.51 25.58 -4.45
C LYS A 85 3.21 24.70 -3.42
N LYS A 86 2.44 24.16 -2.46
CA LYS A 86 2.93 23.14 -1.52
C LYS A 86 3.08 21.79 -2.20
N LEU A 87 4.03 20.99 -1.71
CA LEU A 87 4.12 19.57 -2.02
C LEU A 87 3.00 18.84 -1.25
N GLU A 88 2.05 18.27 -1.98
CA GLU A 88 0.86 17.63 -1.41
C GLU A 88 1.03 16.12 -1.35
N ILE A 89 0.92 15.56 -0.15
CA ILE A 89 1.04 14.13 0.10
C ILE A 89 -0.33 13.56 0.44
N LEU A 90 -0.70 12.41 -0.13
CA LEU A 90 -1.95 11.72 0.17
C LEU A 90 -1.68 10.33 0.77
N TYR A 91 -2.24 10.07 1.93
CA TYR A 91 -2.38 8.75 2.50
C TYR A 91 -3.84 8.33 2.51
N VAL A 92 -4.15 7.14 1.99
CA VAL A 92 -5.50 6.54 2.05
C VAL A 92 -5.41 5.18 2.74
N GLY A 93 -6.16 4.97 3.81
CA GLY A 93 -6.24 3.66 4.46
C GLY A 93 -6.44 3.69 5.96
N GLY A 94 -6.32 2.50 6.58
CA GLY A 94 -6.39 2.36 8.03
C GLY A 94 -5.24 3.04 8.76
N ILE A 95 -5.50 3.41 10.00
CA ILE A 95 -4.52 4.05 10.91
C ILE A 95 -4.44 3.28 12.23
N ASP A 96 -4.74 2.01 12.19
CA ASP A 96 -4.73 1.11 13.34
C ASP A 96 -3.32 0.56 13.65
N ARG A 97 -3.27 -0.46 14.52
CA ARG A 97 -2.01 -1.09 14.95
C ARG A 97 -1.15 -1.67 13.82
N ILE A 98 -1.75 -2.04 12.70
CA ILE A 98 -1.05 -2.61 11.53
C ILE A 98 -0.47 -1.49 10.67
N TYR A 99 -1.23 -0.40 10.53
CA TYR A 99 -0.88 0.77 9.74
C TYR A 99 -0.52 1.93 10.67
N ASP A 100 0.59 1.79 11.36
CA ASP A 100 1.08 2.82 12.26
C ASP A 100 1.66 4.01 11.48
N LEU A 101 1.07 5.18 11.64
CA LEU A 101 1.52 6.42 11.03
C LEU A 101 2.31 7.32 11.99
N THR A 102 2.69 6.85 13.17
CA THR A 102 3.37 7.70 14.16
C THR A 102 4.62 8.34 13.59
N VAL A 103 5.46 7.56 12.91
CA VAL A 103 6.69 8.07 12.27
C VAL A 103 6.38 9.11 11.19
N PHE A 104 5.32 8.89 10.42
CA PHE A 104 4.86 9.84 9.40
C PHE A 104 4.44 11.18 10.03
N PHE A 105 3.58 11.15 11.05
CA PHE A 105 3.11 12.37 11.75
C PHE A 105 4.27 13.13 12.39
N GLN A 106 5.20 12.44 13.05
CA GLN A 106 6.38 13.02 13.65
C GLN A 106 7.30 13.69 12.63
N ALA A 107 7.51 13.06 11.47
CA ALA A 107 8.28 13.64 10.39
C ALA A 107 7.59 14.89 9.82
N MET A 108 6.29 14.81 9.53
CA MET A 108 5.51 15.91 8.98
C MET A 108 5.51 17.15 9.89
N GLN A 109 5.46 16.97 11.21
CA GLN A 109 5.55 18.08 12.16
C GLN A 109 6.84 18.90 11.97
N GLN A 110 7.93 18.24 11.59
CA GLN A 110 9.26 18.85 11.43
C GLN A 110 9.55 19.35 10.00
N MET A 111 8.68 19.05 9.04
CA MET A 111 8.84 19.53 7.66
C MET A 111 8.55 21.04 7.55
N PRO A 112 9.10 21.73 6.51
CA PRO A 112 8.77 23.12 6.25
C PRO A 112 7.30 23.29 5.81
N ASP A 113 6.78 24.51 5.86
CA ASP A 113 5.38 24.84 5.51
C ASP A 113 5.02 24.61 4.03
N GLN A 114 6.04 24.33 3.22
CA GLN A 114 5.91 23.94 1.80
C GLN A 114 5.41 22.50 1.61
N VAL A 115 5.29 21.70 2.69
CA VAL A 115 4.78 20.33 2.63
C VAL A 115 3.45 20.26 3.36
N HIS A 116 2.48 19.59 2.75
CA HIS A 116 1.18 19.31 3.35
C HIS A 116 0.73 17.87 3.10
N ALA A 117 0.03 17.28 4.03
CA ALA A 117 -0.46 15.91 3.91
C ALA A 117 -1.97 15.81 4.19
N TYR A 118 -2.68 15.12 3.32
CA TYR A 118 -4.01 14.60 3.57
C TYR A 118 -3.90 13.16 4.08
N VAL A 119 -4.46 12.88 5.24
CA VAL A 119 -4.57 11.53 5.80
C VAL A 119 -6.03 11.12 5.76
N CYS A 120 -6.37 10.30 4.77
CA CYS A 120 -7.71 9.77 4.61
C CYS A 120 -7.84 8.45 5.35
N CYS A 121 -8.72 8.41 6.34
CA CYS A 121 -9.06 7.21 7.10
C CYS A 121 -10.53 7.22 7.49
N ARG A 122 -11.05 6.08 7.96
CA ARG A 122 -12.42 6.04 8.47
C ARG A 122 -12.54 6.88 9.73
N GLU A 123 -13.61 7.65 9.84
CA GLU A 123 -13.88 8.52 11.00
C GLU A 123 -13.80 7.74 12.32
N LYS A 124 -14.43 6.55 12.38
CA LYS A 124 -14.38 5.70 13.56
C LYS A 124 -12.95 5.25 13.92
N GLU A 125 -12.11 4.99 12.94
CA GLU A 125 -10.70 4.62 13.19
C GLU A 125 -9.92 5.82 13.71
N TRP A 126 -10.17 7.02 13.15
CA TRP A 126 -9.59 8.26 13.67
C TRP A 126 -9.97 8.51 15.11
N GLU A 127 -11.27 8.47 15.44
CA GLU A 127 -11.75 8.69 16.80
C GLU A 127 -11.11 7.72 17.81
N ASN A 128 -10.87 6.47 17.43
CA ASN A 128 -10.22 5.48 18.28
C ASN A 128 -8.70 5.68 18.42
N ALA A 129 -8.05 6.22 17.40
CA ALA A 129 -6.59 6.32 17.35
C ALA A 129 -6.06 7.75 17.57
N LYS A 130 -6.89 8.79 17.49
CA LYS A 130 -6.47 10.20 17.49
C LYS A 130 -5.61 10.60 18.69
N SER A 131 -5.87 10.04 19.87
CA SER A 131 -5.06 10.34 21.07
C SER A 131 -3.57 10.04 20.88
N LYS A 132 -3.23 9.07 20.04
CA LYS A 132 -1.86 8.71 19.68
C LYS A 132 -1.21 9.76 18.76
N TYR A 133 -2.00 10.36 17.86
CA TYR A 133 -1.51 11.25 16.81
C TYR A 133 -1.61 12.73 17.15
N LEU A 134 -2.55 13.12 18.04
CA LEU A 134 -2.74 14.51 18.44
C LEU A 134 -1.47 15.24 18.89
N PRO A 135 -0.50 14.63 19.60
CA PRO A 135 0.74 15.32 19.95
C PRO A 135 1.60 15.76 18.75
N TYR A 136 1.37 15.18 17.58
CA TYR A 136 2.13 15.44 16.34
C TYR A 136 1.32 16.18 15.29
N MET A 137 0.05 16.54 15.59
CA MET A 137 -0.77 17.32 14.69
C MET A 137 -0.21 18.72 14.49
N SER A 138 -0.30 19.20 13.26
CA SER A 138 0.07 20.56 12.86
C SER A 138 -0.80 21.01 11.69
N GLU A 139 -0.71 22.27 11.29
CA GLU A 139 -1.39 22.81 10.09
C GLU A 139 -0.95 22.15 8.78
N LYS A 140 0.10 21.31 8.83
CA LYS A 140 0.60 20.54 7.70
C LYS A 140 -0.12 19.22 7.48
N ILE A 141 -1.05 18.83 8.37
CA ILE A 141 -1.78 17.57 8.29
C ILE A 141 -3.28 17.82 8.36
N SER A 142 -3.99 17.40 7.33
CA SER A 142 -5.45 17.41 7.29
C SER A 142 -5.98 15.98 7.35
N ILE A 143 -6.82 15.70 8.35
CA ILE A 143 -7.54 14.43 8.45
C ILE A 143 -8.83 14.55 7.62
N ILE A 144 -9.06 13.56 6.75
CA ILE A 144 -10.24 13.50 5.89
C ILE A 144 -10.90 12.12 5.98
N HIS A 145 -12.21 12.06 5.73
CA HIS A 145 -13.02 10.86 5.88
C HIS A 145 -13.82 10.56 4.60
N GLU A 146 -13.09 10.52 3.48
CA GLU A 146 -13.68 10.34 2.16
C GLU A 146 -13.55 8.88 1.67
N SER A 147 -14.34 8.51 0.69
CA SER A 147 -14.29 7.21 0.04
C SER A 147 -14.81 7.26 -1.40
N GLY A 148 -14.39 6.29 -2.23
CA GLY A 148 -14.83 6.20 -3.62
C GLY A 148 -14.58 7.52 -4.38
N GLN A 149 -15.61 8.05 -5.05
CA GLN A 149 -15.50 9.29 -5.84
C GLN A 149 -15.11 10.52 -5.02
N GLY A 150 -15.38 10.54 -3.71
CA GLY A 150 -14.94 11.61 -2.81
C GLY A 150 -13.43 11.74 -2.68
N LEU A 151 -12.66 10.73 -3.04
CA LEU A 151 -11.20 10.76 -3.06
C LEU A 151 -10.60 11.43 -4.30
N GLU A 152 -11.34 11.50 -5.40
CA GLU A 152 -10.84 12.04 -6.68
C GLU A 152 -10.26 13.46 -6.58
N PRO A 153 -10.86 14.41 -5.84
CA PRO A 153 -10.28 15.75 -5.67
C PRO A 153 -8.92 15.72 -4.95
N TYR A 154 -8.68 14.72 -4.09
CA TYR A 154 -7.43 14.57 -3.36
C TYR A 154 -6.36 13.88 -4.20
N TYR A 155 -6.72 12.86 -4.99
CA TYR A 155 -5.80 12.28 -5.98
C TYR A 155 -5.34 13.34 -6.99
N LYS A 156 -6.24 14.20 -7.47
CA LYS A 156 -5.89 15.30 -8.38
C LYS A 156 -4.94 16.34 -7.77
N LYS A 157 -4.95 16.53 -6.46
CA LYS A 157 -4.06 17.47 -5.77
C LYS A 157 -2.71 16.85 -5.41
N ALA A 158 -2.69 15.54 -5.17
CA ALA A 158 -1.53 14.87 -4.63
C ALA A 158 -0.37 14.84 -5.65
N ASP A 159 0.81 15.22 -5.17
CA ASP A 159 2.08 15.04 -5.88
C ASP A 159 2.72 13.71 -5.55
N ILE A 160 2.43 13.19 -4.34
CA ILE A 160 2.95 11.93 -3.81
C ILE A 160 1.82 11.19 -3.07
N CYS A 161 1.73 9.88 -3.29
CA CYS A 161 0.93 9.00 -2.46
C CYS A 161 1.80 8.25 -1.44
N CYS A 162 1.21 7.92 -0.28
CA CYS A 162 1.96 7.37 0.84
C CYS A 162 1.48 5.95 1.21
N ALA A 163 2.37 4.96 1.04
CA ALA A 163 2.27 3.61 1.57
C ALA A 163 3.28 3.35 2.70
N PHE A 164 3.77 4.43 3.32
CA PHE A 164 4.73 4.45 4.41
C PHE A 164 4.00 4.33 5.75
N ALA A 165 3.79 3.09 6.22
CA ALA A 165 2.97 2.82 7.39
C ALA A 165 3.38 1.52 8.07
N GLY A 166 4.22 1.63 9.09
CA GLY A 166 4.62 0.50 9.92
C GLY A 166 5.57 -0.50 9.25
N GLU A 167 6.02 -1.43 10.07
CA GLU A 167 6.86 -2.57 9.73
C GLU A 167 6.26 -3.84 10.31
N GLY A 168 6.77 -4.99 9.92
CA GLY A 168 6.41 -6.28 10.48
C GLY A 168 6.14 -7.37 9.45
N ASP A 169 5.95 -8.59 9.92
CA ASP A 169 5.80 -9.77 9.06
C ASP A 169 4.62 -9.65 8.10
N TYR A 170 3.53 -9.02 8.54
CA TYR A 170 2.36 -8.79 7.69
C TYR A 170 2.70 -7.85 6.52
N MET A 171 3.37 -6.73 6.80
CA MET A 171 3.72 -5.72 5.78
C MET A 171 4.76 -6.25 4.77
N ARG A 172 5.61 -7.17 5.21
CA ARG A 172 6.59 -7.84 4.31
C ARG A 172 5.91 -8.70 3.24
N MET A 173 4.69 -9.16 3.49
CA MET A 173 4.02 -10.17 2.66
C MET A 173 2.72 -9.68 2.02
N ALA A 174 1.99 -8.82 2.69
CA ALA A 174 0.73 -8.30 2.18
C ALA A 174 0.99 -7.19 1.16
N MET A 175 0.46 -7.36 -0.05
CA MET A 175 0.45 -6.31 -1.08
C MET A 175 -0.80 -5.44 -0.90
N PRO A 176 -0.66 -4.18 -0.49
CA PRO A 176 -1.81 -3.30 -0.28
C PRO A 176 -2.46 -2.90 -1.62
N ILE A 177 -3.78 -2.97 -1.70
CA ILE A 177 -4.55 -2.57 -2.90
C ILE A 177 -4.30 -1.09 -3.22
N LYS A 178 -4.16 -0.23 -2.21
CA LYS A 178 -3.91 1.21 -2.38
C LYS A 178 -2.70 1.54 -3.27
N VAL A 179 -1.68 0.68 -3.30
CA VAL A 179 -0.51 0.86 -4.18
C VAL A 179 -0.94 0.87 -5.65
N PHE A 180 -1.90 0.02 -6.02
CA PHE A 180 -2.43 -0.06 -7.38
C PHE A 180 -3.46 1.05 -7.67
N GLU A 181 -4.16 1.54 -6.64
CA GLU A 181 -5.00 2.74 -6.77
C GLU A 181 -4.13 3.97 -7.06
N TYR A 182 -2.99 4.11 -6.36
CA TYR A 182 -2.02 5.18 -6.58
C TYR A 182 -1.38 5.11 -7.97
N LEU A 183 -0.94 3.90 -8.37
CA LEU A 183 -0.42 3.64 -9.71
C LEU A 183 -1.47 3.97 -10.79
N GLY A 184 -2.75 3.64 -10.56
CA GLY A 184 -3.84 3.97 -11.48
C GLY A 184 -4.04 5.48 -11.68
N HIS A 185 -3.66 6.30 -10.69
CA HIS A 185 -3.68 7.76 -10.78
C HIS A 185 -2.34 8.37 -11.21
N TYR A 186 -1.35 7.54 -11.53
CA TYR A 186 0.01 7.94 -11.94
C TYR A 186 0.68 8.88 -10.93
N ILE A 187 0.52 8.61 -9.63
CA ILE A 187 1.06 9.43 -8.56
C ILE A 187 2.23 8.69 -7.88
N PRO A 188 3.45 9.23 -7.91
CA PRO A 188 4.63 8.65 -7.28
C PRO A 188 4.41 8.25 -5.83
N ILE A 189 4.98 7.12 -5.41
CA ILE A 189 4.66 6.50 -4.14
C ILE A 189 5.87 6.47 -3.20
N ILE A 190 5.68 6.92 -1.95
CA ILE A 190 6.64 6.64 -0.86
C ILE A 190 6.14 5.42 -0.08
N ALA A 191 6.99 4.40 0.07
CA ALA A 191 6.66 3.19 0.82
C ALA A 191 7.76 2.80 1.81
N THR A 192 7.38 1.99 2.81
CA THR A 192 8.33 1.40 3.76
C THR A 192 9.18 0.34 3.05
N LYS A 193 10.49 0.46 3.17
CA LYS A 193 11.48 -0.49 2.66
C LYS A 193 11.27 -1.89 3.26
N ASP A 194 11.69 -2.92 2.55
CA ASP A 194 11.55 -4.33 2.92
C ASP A 194 10.12 -4.84 3.10
N THR A 195 9.11 -4.02 2.82
CA THR A 195 7.72 -4.44 2.67
C THR A 195 7.44 -4.93 1.25
N ALA A 196 6.33 -5.66 1.05
CA ALA A 196 5.93 -6.07 -0.29
C ALA A 196 5.67 -4.85 -1.21
N ALA A 197 5.07 -3.79 -0.67
CA ALA A 197 4.87 -2.53 -1.39
C ALA A 197 6.21 -1.87 -1.73
N GLY A 198 7.12 -1.73 -0.75
CA GLY A 198 8.43 -1.10 -0.96
C GLY A 198 9.25 -1.79 -2.03
N LYS A 199 9.31 -3.13 -2.02
CA LYS A 199 10.00 -3.93 -3.03
C LYS A 199 9.39 -3.76 -4.44
N PHE A 200 8.07 -3.73 -4.53
CA PHE A 200 7.38 -3.52 -5.80
C PHE A 200 7.66 -2.12 -6.36
N ILE A 201 7.57 -1.09 -5.53
CA ILE A 201 7.83 0.30 -5.90
C ILE A 201 9.28 0.50 -6.35
N GLU A 202 10.23 -0.09 -5.63
CA GLU A 202 11.65 -0.03 -6.00
C GLU A 202 11.92 -0.74 -7.34
N LYS A 203 11.40 -1.96 -7.51
CA LYS A 203 11.57 -2.77 -8.72
C LYS A 203 11.00 -2.08 -9.97
N GLU A 204 9.82 -1.51 -9.87
CA GLU A 204 9.13 -0.88 -11.00
C GLU A 204 9.45 0.63 -11.12
N ASN A 205 10.30 1.18 -10.25
CA ASN A 205 10.71 2.60 -10.20
C ASN A 205 9.54 3.58 -9.98
N LEU A 206 8.51 3.19 -9.23
CA LEU A 206 7.26 3.96 -9.05
C LEU A 206 7.35 5.03 -7.96
N GLY A 207 8.51 5.27 -7.38
CA GLY A 207 8.66 6.19 -6.26
C GLY A 207 9.87 5.87 -5.39
N TRP A 208 9.70 5.94 -4.08
CA TRP A 208 10.78 5.79 -3.10
C TRP A 208 10.45 4.72 -2.07
N SER A 209 11.36 3.77 -1.93
CA SER A 209 11.35 2.72 -0.91
C SER A 209 12.35 3.12 0.17
N ILE A 210 11.88 3.51 1.36
CA ILE A 210 12.71 4.12 2.41
C ILE A 210 12.54 3.40 3.75
N GLU A 211 13.57 3.49 4.60
CA GLU A 211 13.53 2.95 5.97
C GLU A 211 12.39 3.59 6.78
N TYR A 212 11.72 2.80 7.64
CA TYR A 212 10.62 3.29 8.46
C TYR A 212 11.13 4.11 9.66
N ASN A 213 11.63 5.29 9.40
CA ASN A 213 12.05 6.25 10.41
C ASN A 213 11.85 7.69 9.92
N GLN A 214 11.85 8.64 10.87
CA GLN A 214 11.59 10.06 10.58
C GLN A 214 12.63 10.68 9.67
N GLU A 215 13.90 10.37 9.88
CA GLU A 215 15.00 10.97 9.12
C GLU A 215 14.97 10.56 7.65
N ALA A 216 14.72 9.27 7.38
CA ALA A 216 14.60 8.79 6.02
C ALA A 216 13.44 9.47 5.26
N LEU A 217 12.28 9.64 5.92
CA LEU A 217 11.14 10.33 5.31
C LEU A 217 11.44 11.81 5.08
N LYS A 218 11.99 12.52 6.08
CA LYS A 218 12.36 13.94 5.94
C LYS A 218 13.38 14.14 4.83
N GLN A 219 14.43 13.31 4.77
CA GLN A 219 15.45 13.39 3.74
C GLN A 219 14.88 13.15 2.35
N CYS A 220 14.01 12.15 2.20
CA CYS A 220 13.32 11.88 0.94
C CYS A 220 12.51 13.11 0.49
N LEU A 221 11.68 13.68 1.35
CA LEU A 221 10.86 14.85 1.03
C LEU A 221 11.71 16.10 0.75
N HIS A 222 12.81 16.33 1.50
CA HIS A 222 13.73 17.43 1.20
C HIS A 222 14.40 17.28 -0.17
N ASN A 223 14.82 16.07 -0.53
CA ASN A 223 15.40 15.81 -1.85
C ASN A 223 14.41 16.11 -2.97
N ILE A 224 13.13 15.76 -2.78
CA ILE A 224 12.07 16.05 -3.76
C ILE A 224 11.82 17.57 -3.87
N LEU A 225 11.78 18.28 -2.73
CA LEU A 225 11.62 19.74 -2.73
C LEU A 225 12.77 20.44 -3.44
N GLN A 226 14.01 19.93 -3.27
CA GLN A 226 15.20 20.49 -3.94
C GLN A 226 15.29 20.13 -5.42
N ASN A 227 14.71 19.00 -5.80
CA ASN A 227 14.71 18.53 -7.19
C ASN A 227 13.32 17.99 -7.60
N PRO A 228 12.35 18.86 -7.92
CA PRO A 228 11.00 18.46 -8.33
C PRO A 228 10.95 17.60 -9.59
N ALA A 229 11.99 17.61 -10.42
CA ALA A 229 12.06 16.75 -11.61
C ALA A 229 12.01 15.26 -11.28
N LEU A 230 12.38 14.86 -10.06
CA LEU A 230 12.24 13.49 -9.58
C LEU A 230 10.77 13.01 -9.59
N LEU A 231 9.81 13.89 -9.34
CA LEU A 231 8.38 13.53 -9.42
C LEU A 231 7.99 13.18 -10.86
N GLN A 232 8.48 13.92 -11.84
CA GLN A 232 8.19 13.66 -13.24
C GLN A 232 8.80 12.33 -13.70
N GLU A 233 10.04 12.06 -13.33
CA GLU A 233 10.71 10.78 -13.62
C GLU A 233 9.89 9.59 -13.10
N LYS A 234 9.44 9.65 -11.84
CA LYS A 234 8.64 8.57 -11.24
C LYS A 234 7.28 8.43 -11.90
N ARG A 235 6.62 9.53 -12.26
CA ARG A 235 5.34 9.51 -12.98
C ARG A 235 5.45 8.87 -14.37
N GLU A 236 6.52 9.13 -15.09
CA GLU A 236 6.79 8.48 -16.39
C GLU A 236 6.96 6.97 -16.23
N SER A 237 7.60 6.53 -15.15
CA SER A 237 7.72 5.12 -14.82
C SER A 237 6.35 4.50 -14.49
N GLU A 238 5.47 5.22 -13.77
CA GLU A 238 4.12 4.75 -13.47
C GLU A 238 3.26 4.60 -14.72
N ILE A 239 3.31 5.56 -15.63
CA ILE A 239 2.64 5.48 -16.94
C ILE A 239 3.12 4.24 -17.70
N SER A 240 4.42 3.97 -17.69
CA SER A 240 5.01 2.81 -18.35
C SER A 240 4.60 1.48 -17.70
N ALA A 241 4.45 1.44 -16.36
CA ALA A 241 4.07 0.24 -15.61
C ALA A 241 2.55 -0.04 -15.63
N TYR A 242 1.74 0.97 -15.89
CA TYR A 242 0.28 0.92 -15.75
C TYR A 242 -0.38 -0.24 -16.52
N GLU A 243 -0.11 -0.35 -17.83
CA GLU A 243 -0.74 -1.34 -18.72
C GLU A 243 -0.57 -2.78 -18.20
N ALA A 244 0.60 -3.11 -17.65
CA ALA A 244 0.91 -4.42 -17.11
C ALA A 244 0.25 -4.69 -15.75
N ASN A 245 -0.28 -3.66 -15.09
CA ASN A 245 -0.79 -3.74 -13.72
C ASN A 245 -2.30 -3.48 -13.58
N THR A 246 -3.05 -3.42 -14.68
CA THR A 246 -4.52 -3.27 -14.66
C THR A 246 -5.23 -4.57 -14.25
N TRP A 247 -6.47 -4.48 -13.79
CA TRP A 247 -7.34 -5.66 -13.57
C TRP A 247 -7.53 -6.48 -14.85
N LYS A 248 -7.54 -5.83 -16.00
CA LYS A 248 -7.59 -6.50 -17.32
C LYS A 248 -6.33 -7.32 -17.58
N ALA A 249 -5.14 -6.79 -17.24
CA ALA A 249 -3.89 -7.54 -17.32
C ALA A 249 -3.91 -8.76 -16.38
N ARG A 250 -4.43 -8.63 -15.16
CA ARG A 250 -4.58 -9.76 -14.22
C ARG A 250 -5.55 -10.81 -14.75
N ALA A 251 -6.67 -10.41 -15.34
CA ALA A 251 -7.61 -11.35 -15.97
C ALA A 251 -6.96 -12.12 -17.13
N LYS A 252 -6.17 -11.43 -17.97
CA LYS A 252 -5.41 -12.09 -19.05
C LYS A 252 -4.40 -13.11 -18.49
N GLN A 253 -3.68 -12.77 -17.43
CA GLN A 253 -2.76 -13.69 -16.76
C GLN A 253 -3.48 -14.96 -16.30
N VAL A 254 -4.62 -14.83 -15.61
CA VAL A 254 -5.42 -15.97 -15.14
C VAL A 254 -5.85 -16.87 -16.30
N ILE A 255 -6.28 -16.29 -17.43
CA ILE A 255 -6.66 -17.06 -18.62
C ILE A 255 -5.48 -17.86 -19.18
N LEU A 256 -4.26 -17.30 -19.13
CA LEU A 256 -3.05 -17.98 -19.61
C LEU A 256 -2.62 -19.11 -18.66
N ASP A 257 -2.71 -18.88 -17.36
CA ASP A 257 -2.35 -19.87 -16.34
C ASP A 257 -3.29 -21.09 -16.29
N LEU A 258 -4.52 -20.95 -16.82
CA LEU A 258 -5.54 -22.02 -16.88
C LEU A 258 -5.54 -22.82 -18.18
N LYS A 259 -4.73 -22.45 -19.17
CA LYS A 259 -4.54 -23.20 -20.42
C LYS A 259 -3.49 -24.26 -20.26
#